data_434f319c583a026441ad609c35e5c664
#
_entry.id   434f319c583a026441ad609c35e5c664
#
_cell.length_a   1.000
_cell.length_b   1.000
_cell.length_c   1.000
_cell.angle_alpha   90.00
_cell.angle_beta   90.00
_cell.angle_gamma   90.00
#
_symmetry.space_group_name_H-M   'P 1'
#
loop_
_entity.id
_entity.type
_entity.pdbx_description
1 polymer ?
#
loop_
_entity_poly.entity_id
_entity_poly.type
_entity_poly.pdbx_seq_one_letter_code
_entity_poly.pdbx_strand_id
1 'polypeptide(L)'
;MKQRLLVMNGQRLVQSEQGGQWATDKVEKAGVIKPGIYNIYLSTKADKSQTHDGTIVHADKDNVYQQVGKQFVQHERSNFDKLPDMGSNVSLKYDGDKVQVTQASVKLGRRI
;
A
#
# COMPACT_ATOMS: atom_id res chain seq x y z
N MET A 1 6.42 -13.61 -9.75
CA MET A 1 5.87 -12.70 -10.76
C MET A 1 5.95 -11.27 -10.26
N LYS A 2 6.48 -10.38 -11.07
CA LYS A 2 6.60 -8.97 -10.68
C LYS A 2 5.31 -8.23 -10.95
N GLN A 3 4.92 -7.38 -10.02
CA GLN A 3 3.75 -6.52 -10.17
C GLN A 3 4.12 -5.08 -9.87
N ARG A 4 3.44 -4.17 -10.55
CA ARG A 4 3.57 -2.74 -10.28
C ARG A 4 2.21 -2.07 -10.43
N LEU A 5 2.11 -0.86 -9.87
CA LEU A 5 0.94 -0.02 -10.05
C LEU A 5 1.29 1.15 -10.94
N LEU A 6 0.42 1.46 -11.87
CA LEU A 6 0.52 2.67 -12.66
C LEU A 6 -0.69 3.53 -12.35
N VAL A 7 -0.46 4.69 -11.74
CA VAL A 7 -1.55 5.59 -11.37
C VAL A 7 -1.54 6.78 -12.30
N MET A 8 -2.63 6.96 -13.03
CA MET A 8 -2.79 8.08 -13.95
C MET A 8 -4.26 8.35 -14.18
N ASN A 9 -4.61 9.61 -14.40
CA ASN A 9 -5.98 10.01 -14.73
C ASN A 9 -7.03 9.50 -13.74
N GLY A 10 -6.67 9.42 -12.46
CA GLY A 10 -7.58 8.94 -11.43
C GLY A 10 -7.78 7.44 -11.43
N GLN A 11 -6.98 6.70 -12.20
CA GLN A 11 -7.06 5.26 -12.28
C GLN A 11 -5.79 4.61 -11.74
N ARG A 12 -5.97 3.45 -11.12
CA ARG A 12 -4.86 2.64 -10.64
C ARG A 12 -4.85 1.34 -11.43
N LEU A 13 -3.84 1.18 -12.26
CA LEU A 13 -3.69 0.01 -13.09
C LEU A 13 -2.74 -0.98 -12.40
N VAL A 14 -3.22 -2.18 -12.17
CA VAL A 14 -2.39 -3.25 -11.62
C VAL A 14 -1.79 -4.00 -12.78
N GLN A 15 -0.47 -3.97 -12.87
CA GLN A 15 0.26 -4.57 -13.98
C GLN A 15 1.19 -5.67 -13.49
N SER A 16 1.33 -6.71 -14.29
CA SER A 16 2.27 -7.78 -14.01
C SER A 16 3.20 -7.99 -15.20
N GLU A 17 4.42 -8.42 -14.91
CA GLU A 17 5.39 -8.72 -15.96
C GLU A 17 5.20 -10.13 -16.44
N GLN A 18 5.09 -10.29 -17.76
CA GLN A 18 4.96 -11.58 -18.41
C GLN A 18 5.84 -11.58 -19.66
N GLY A 19 6.83 -12.46 -19.66
CA GLY A 19 7.72 -12.59 -20.80
C GLY A 19 8.47 -11.30 -21.15
N GLY A 20 8.84 -10.52 -20.15
CA GLY A 20 9.55 -9.27 -20.36
C GLY A 20 8.66 -8.08 -20.68
N GLN A 21 7.36 -8.27 -20.66
CA GLN A 21 6.41 -7.20 -20.95
C GLN A 21 5.43 -7.00 -19.81
N TRP A 22 5.01 -5.77 -19.62
CA TRP A 22 4.02 -5.42 -18.61
C TRP A 22 2.62 -5.45 -19.21
N ALA A 23 1.74 -6.22 -18.56
CA ALA A 23 0.35 -6.33 -18.96
C ALA A 23 -0.54 -5.80 -17.83
N THR A 24 -1.61 -5.10 -18.20
CA THR A 24 -2.56 -4.59 -17.21
C THR A 24 -3.56 -5.69 -16.85
N ASP A 25 -3.57 -6.09 -15.58
CA ASP A 25 -4.47 -7.14 -15.09
C ASP A 25 -5.79 -6.57 -14.59
N LYS A 26 -5.73 -5.39 -13.97
CA LYS A 26 -6.91 -4.74 -13.39
C LYS A 26 -6.79 -3.25 -13.52
N VAL A 27 -7.95 -2.59 -13.59
CA VAL A 27 -8.05 -1.14 -13.54
C VAL A 27 -9.01 -0.79 -12.41
N GLU A 28 -8.54 -0.01 -11.44
CA GLU A 28 -9.32 0.39 -10.28
C GLU A 28 -9.22 1.90 -10.10
N LYS A 29 -10.08 2.45 -9.26
CA LYS A 29 -9.99 3.87 -8.94
C LYS A 29 -8.77 4.13 -8.07
N ALA A 30 -8.04 5.19 -8.37
CA ALA A 30 -6.87 5.56 -7.58
C ALA A 30 -7.24 6.31 -6.30
N GLY A 31 -8.41 6.96 -6.27
CA GLY A 31 -8.79 7.76 -5.13
C GLY A 31 -7.82 8.91 -4.95
N VAL A 32 -7.21 9.00 -3.76
CA VAL A 32 -6.28 10.08 -3.44
C VAL A 32 -4.82 9.71 -3.71
N ILE A 33 -4.56 8.56 -4.32
CA ILE A 33 -3.20 8.14 -4.63
C ILE A 33 -2.66 9.02 -5.74
N LYS A 34 -1.45 9.55 -5.55
CA LYS A 34 -0.84 10.45 -6.51
C LYS A 34 -0.43 9.71 -7.78
N PRO A 35 -0.48 10.36 -8.95
CA PRO A 35 -0.02 9.74 -10.19
C PRO A 35 1.45 9.35 -10.13
N GLY A 36 1.77 8.22 -10.74
CA GLY A 36 3.14 7.72 -10.79
C GLY A 36 3.18 6.22 -10.97
N ILE A 37 4.39 5.70 -11.02
CA ILE A 37 4.63 4.26 -11.08
C ILE A 37 5.06 3.78 -9.70
N TYR A 38 4.36 2.78 -9.19
CA TYR A 38 4.64 2.21 -7.87
C TYR A 38 5.11 0.77 -8.06
N ASN A 39 6.39 0.55 -7.84
CA ASN A 39 7.02 -0.75 -8.10
C ASN A 39 6.86 -1.66 -6.88
N ILE A 40 5.65 -2.15 -6.66
CA ILE A 40 5.35 -2.97 -5.48
C ILE A 40 6.12 -4.30 -5.47
N TYR A 41 6.65 -4.73 -6.62
CA TYR A 41 7.50 -5.92 -6.66
C TYR A 41 8.84 -5.72 -5.93
N LEU A 42 9.20 -4.48 -5.64
CA LEU A 42 10.39 -4.19 -4.85
C LEU A 42 10.11 -4.10 -3.36
N SER A 43 8.88 -4.40 -2.95
CA SER A 43 8.49 -4.33 -1.55
C SER A 43 9.23 -5.35 -0.71
N THR A 44 9.48 -5.00 0.54
CA THR A 44 10.05 -5.90 1.54
C THR A 44 8.97 -6.24 2.55
N LYS A 45 9.10 -7.41 3.16
CA LYS A 45 8.15 -7.81 4.20
C LYS A 45 8.28 -6.90 5.42
N ALA A 46 7.15 -6.59 6.02
CA ALA A 46 7.12 -5.72 7.18
C ALA A 46 7.88 -6.33 8.35
N ASP A 47 8.69 -5.49 9.00
CA ASP A 47 9.33 -5.86 10.25
C ASP A 47 8.33 -5.62 11.38
N LYS A 48 7.89 -6.67 12.02
CA LYS A 48 6.86 -6.60 13.05
C LYS A 48 7.33 -5.90 14.33
N SER A 49 8.61 -5.67 14.46
CA SER A 49 9.16 -4.94 15.60
C SER A 49 9.13 -3.42 15.42
N GLN A 50 8.75 -2.96 14.24
CA GLN A 50 8.76 -1.53 13.90
C GLN A 50 7.37 -1.03 13.53
N THR A 51 7.19 0.29 13.70
CA THR A 51 6.00 0.98 13.23
C THR A 51 6.23 1.49 11.83
N HIS A 52 5.26 1.28 10.94
CA HIS A 52 5.37 1.68 9.54
C HIS A 52 4.40 2.79 9.23
N ASP A 53 4.91 3.98 8.92
CA ASP A 53 4.12 5.15 8.60
C ASP A 53 4.17 5.41 7.11
N GLY A 54 3.03 5.40 6.45
CA GLY A 54 3.00 5.65 5.02
C GLY A 54 1.64 5.49 4.41
N THR A 55 1.61 5.53 3.09
CA THR A 55 0.38 5.51 2.31
C THR A 55 0.09 4.09 1.83
N ILE A 56 -1.15 3.66 2.02
CA ILE A 56 -1.60 2.37 1.47
C ILE A 56 -1.85 2.56 -0.01
N VAL A 57 -1.07 1.88 -0.83
CA VAL A 57 -1.16 2.04 -2.29
C VAL A 57 -1.89 0.90 -2.98
N HIS A 58 -1.90 -0.29 -2.37
CA HIS A 58 -2.57 -1.43 -2.97
C HIS A 58 -2.83 -2.51 -1.93
N ALA A 59 -3.85 -3.31 -2.16
CA ALA A 59 -4.11 -4.50 -1.39
C ALA A 59 -4.69 -5.56 -2.32
N ASP A 60 -4.19 -6.79 -2.19
CA ASP A 60 -4.80 -7.92 -2.88
C ASP A 60 -5.34 -8.89 -1.82
N LYS A 61 -5.68 -10.10 -2.22
CA LYS A 61 -6.27 -11.05 -1.28
C LYS A 61 -5.28 -11.56 -0.23
N ASP A 62 -3.99 -11.44 -0.48
CA ASP A 62 -2.95 -11.98 0.40
C ASP A 62 -2.14 -10.90 1.10
N ASN A 63 -1.97 -9.74 0.48
CA ASN A 63 -1.02 -8.73 0.95
C ASN A 63 -1.60 -7.33 0.88
N VAL A 64 -1.00 -6.44 1.70
CA VAL A 64 -1.28 -5.01 1.69
C VAL A 64 0.04 -4.30 1.47
N TYR A 65 0.08 -3.38 0.51
CA TYR A 65 1.31 -2.67 0.16
C TYR A 65 1.23 -1.23 0.64
N GLN A 66 2.26 -0.82 1.37
CA GLN A 66 2.35 0.52 1.94
C GLN A 66 3.62 1.18 1.43
N GLN A 67 3.50 2.43 0.99
CA GLN A 67 4.67 3.22 0.61
C GLN A 67 5.16 3.98 1.84
N VAL A 68 6.37 3.66 2.28
CA VAL A 68 7.01 4.29 3.43
C VAL A 68 8.24 5.05 2.91
N GLY A 69 8.13 6.38 2.81
CA GLY A 69 9.18 7.17 2.19
C GLY A 69 9.37 6.77 0.74
N LYS A 70 10.56 6.30 0.40
CA LYS A 70 10.87 5.84 -0.95
C LYS A 70 10.81 4.33 -1.10
N GLN A 71 10.37 3.63 -0.06
CA GLN A 71 10.34 2.18 -0.05
C GLN A 71 8.92 1.67 0.01
N PHE A 72 8.74 0.42 -0.39
CA PHE A 72 7.45 -0.26 -0.30
C PHE A 72 7.55 -1.37 0.72
N VAL A 73 6.55 -1.47 1.59
CA VAL A 73 6.48 -2.48 2.63
C VAL A 73 5.27 -3.35 2.39
N GLN A 74 5.48 -4.66 2.42
CA GLN A 74 4.44 -5.66 2.20
C GLN A 74 3.98 -6.19 3.56
N HIS A 75 2.68 -6.05 3.82
CA HIS A 75 2.05 -6.59 5.02
C HIS A 75 1.13 -7.73 4.64
N GLU A 76 1.01 -8.74 5.51
CA GLU A 76 0.04 -9.80 5.28
C GLU A 76 -1.37 -9.30 5.57
N ARG A 77 -2.28 -9.49 4.62
CA ARG A 77 -3.65 -8.99 4.76
C ARG A 77 -4.37 -9.65 5.95
N SER A 78 -4.03 -10.90 6.25
CA SER A 78 -4.65 -11.62 7.35
C SER A 78 -4.35 -11.00 8.72
N ASN A 79 -3.32 -10.14 8.81
CA ASN A 79 -2.98 -9.46 10.05
C ASN A 79 -3.87 -8.26 10.33
N PHE A 80 -4.73 -7.88 9.38
CA PHE A 80 -5.60 -6.72 9.51
C PHE A 80 -7.01 -7.16 9.89
N ASP A 81 -7.54 -6.61 10.99
CA ASP A 81 -8.94 -6.80 11.33
C ASP A 81 -9.82 -6.01 10.37
N LYS A 82 -9.38 -4.80 10.04
CA LYS A 82 -10.08 -3.93 9.10
C LYS A 82 -9.06 -3.30 8.18
N LEU A 83 -9.26 -3.51 6.89
CA LEU A 83 -8.35 -2.99 5.87
C LEU A 83 -8.49 -1.47 5.77
N PRO A 84 -7.37 -0.71 5.82
CA PRO A 84 -7.43 0.73 5.59
C PRO A 84 -7.85 1.05 4.16
N ASP A 85 -8.38 2.24 3.96
CA ASP A 85 -8.75 2.69 2.62
C ASP A 85 -7.50 2.88 1.75
N MET A 86 -7.65 2.58 0.48
CA MET A 86 -6.56 2.82 -0.48
C MET A 86 -6.27 4.31 -0.56
N GLY A 87 -5.00 4.65 -0.53
CA GLY A 87 -4.56 6.03 -0.56
C GLY A 87 -4.51 6.71 0.79
N SER A 88 -4.95 6.03 1.85
CA SER A 88 -4.91 6.61 3.19
C SER A 88 -3.49 6.59 3.74
N ASN A 89 -3.16 7.63 4.49
CA ASN A 89 -1.86 7.75 5.14
C ASN A 89 -2.02 7.23 6.57
N VAL A 90 -1.41 6.10 6.85
CA VAL A 90 -1.63 5.40 8.12
C VAL A 90 -0.34 5.00 8.79
N SER A 91 -0.42 4.82 10.10
CA SER A 91 0.65 4.25 10.91
C SER A 91 0.24 2.83 11.28
N LEU A 92 1.08 1.86 10.94
CA LEU A 92 0.81 0.46 11.20
C LEU A 92 1.78 -0.07 12.24
N LYS A 93 1.23 -0.46 13.38
CA LYS A 93 2.02 -1.00 14.48
C LYS A 93 1.57 -2.43 14.74
N TYR A 94 2.52 -3.32 14.89
CA TYR A 94 2.22 -4.73 15.14
C TYR A 94 2.12 -5.03 16.62
N ASP A 95 1.11 -5.81 16.95
CA ASP A 95 0.94 -6.40 18.27
C ASP A 95 0.84 -7.90 18.05
N GLY A 96 1.98 -8.59 18.15
CA GLY A 96 2.07 -9.98 17.72
C GLY A 96 1.84 -10.07 16.22
N ASP A 97 0.84 -10.85 15.81
CA ASP A 97 0.50 -11.00 14.40
C ASP A 97 -0.62 -10.07 13.96
N LYS A 98 -1.07 -9.19 14.84
CA LYS A 98 -2.14 -8.25 14.49
C LYS A 98 -1.58 -6.86 14.25
N VAL A 99 -2.20 -6.15 13.31
CA VAL A 99 -1.82 -4.79 12.98
C VAL A 99 -2.81 -3.82 13.57
N GLN A 100 -2.29 -2.82 14.29
CA GLN A 100 -3.09 -1.69 14.75
C GLN A 100 -2.93 -0.56 13.76
N VAL A 101 -4.05 -0.07 13.23
CA VAL A 101 -4.07 0.98 12.21
C VAL A 101 -4.44 2.29 12.86
N THR A 102 -3.56 3.28 12.72
CA THR A 102 -3.81 4.64 13.17
C THR A 102 -3.62 5.57 12.00
N GLN A 103 -4.55 6.48 11.79
CA GLN A 103 -4.42 7.42 10.69
C GLN A 103 -3.40 8.50 11.04
N ALA A 104 -2.29 8.49 10.34
CA ALA A 104 -1.21 9.42 10.61
C ALA A 104 -1.61 10.86 10.35
N SER A 105 -2.47 11.09 9.37
CA SER A 105 -2.89 12.44 9.00
C SER A 105 -3.79 13.11 10.04
N VAL A 106 -4.38 12.35 10.93
CA VAL A 106 -5.32 12.90 11.91
C VAL A 106 -4.68 13.94 12.82
N LYS A 107 -3.43 13.73 13.19
CA LYS A 107 -2.74 14.67 14.06
C LYS A 107 -2.46 16.01 13.41
N LEU A 108 -2.67 16.14 12.16
CA LEU A 108 -2.50 17.42 11.48
C LEU A 108 -3.71 18.32 11.65
N GLY A 109 -4.77 17.77 12.00
CA GLY A 109 -6.00 18.51 12.18
C GLY A 109 -6.02 19.28 13.45
N ARG A 110 -5.65 19.19 13.50
CA ARG A 110 -5.84 19.59 14.24
C ARG A 110 -5.65 20.40 15.06
N ARG A 111 -5.75 20.33 15.15
CA ARG A 111 -5.62 20.89 15.86
C ARG A 111 -5.93 21.75 16.23
N ILE A 112 -6.34 21.84 16.31
CA ILE A 112 -6.66 22.62 16.44
C ILE A 112 -6.80 23.27 16.85
#